data_1e8c9d427b7401bf4828b7c1d4c49acd
#
_entry.id   1e8c9d427b7401bf4828b7c1d4c49acd
#
_cell.length_a   1.000
_cell.length_b   1.000
_cell.length_c   1.000
_cell.angle_alpha   90.00
_cell.angle_beta   90.00
_cell.angle_gamma   90.00
#
_symmetry.space_group_name_H-M   'P 1'
#
loop_
_entity.id
_entity.type
_entity.pdbx_description
1 polymer ?
#
loop_
_entity_poly.entity_id
_entity_poly.type
_entity_poly.pdbx_seq_one_letter_code
_entity_poly.pdbx_strand_id
1 'polypeptide(L)'
;MNISRLSAILLASTAVPVMAMDDVQSTGSTVAIANDAIEDTAQDTPSREIIVTAERIRGSVDTDVPPVEQLNEADIASLGASSLTDIVAAVAPQANSGRGRGGGMPIILLNGQRVSGFRELRDLPPEAIRQVQIFPEEVALKYGFRPDQRVINFILKDNFGSFATEFERAEPQDGGFARNEFETTLTRISKNTRFNLDIKLEQSTALTESERDLISSGGSVLARGGNISGLGVNGTISPALNALAGSNVTKAGVPLGVSSPNLAQFASTANRLNDSNIGDARTLLPRTERLEVNGTWSKAFGPQTILSLNANYALTGNESLLGLPGTSFVLPGSSPFSPFGQDVTLSRYFDTPRPLKRDSETHVFQTGSTFNHALGGWRWTVTGNYARNANDTQTTRNADFTALRAGVLAGTTNPFAADFGANLLFLAPDLASSLNQNMDLRSTLAGTALKLPTGDVQLTFASGFTRQMLDSETWRSGVTTDISLRRNNMNHSVNAELPLTGRDFGLGAVIGEWSVNGNIGYSDLSDFGTLMEYGAGLRWAPARNLTFQASITGDENAPGIGQLGNPNLVTPNVATYDFTRGESLFINVITGGNPALIGEKRRDLILNANWNPDFIKDFALQFSYFKNN
;
A
#
# COMPACT_ATOMS: atom_id res chain seq x y z
N MET A 1 24.11 -9.77 -0.45
CA MET A 1 24.73 -9.78 0.90
C MET A 1 23.68 -10.42 1.81
N ASN A 2 23.91 -11.62 2.33
CA ASN A 2 22.90 -12.34 3.12
C ASN A 2 22.55 -11.58 4.39
N ILE A 3 21.30 -11.19 4.57
CA ILE A 3 20.77 -10.44 5.74
C ILE A 3 21.01 -11.21 7.05
N SER A 4 21.07 -12.54 7.01
CA SER A 4 21.40 -13.40 8.16
C SER A 4 22.76 -13.10 8.83
N ARG A 5 23.65 -12.32 8.19
CA ARG A 5 24.92 -11.87 8.78
C ARG A 5 24.86 -10.47 9.43
N LEU A 6 23.79 -9.70 9.18
CA LEU A 6 23.58 -8.39 9.82
C LEU A 6 23.02 -8.50 11.24
N SER A 7 22.23 -9.52 11.54
CA SER A 7 21.66 -9.73 12.89
C SER A 7 22.71 -10.02 13.98
N ALA A 8 23.93 -10.43 13.60
CA ALA A 8 25.00 -10.75 14.56
C ALA A 8 25.89 -9.54 14.95
N ILE A 9 25.78 -8.41 14.27
CA ILE A 9 26.68 -7.25 14.47
C ILE A 9 26.08 -6.20 15.41
N LEU A 10 24.77 -6.20 15.65
CA LEU A 10 24.10 -5.16 16.45
C LEU A 10 23.96 -5.49 17.96
N LEU A 11 24.45 -6.64 18.44
CA LEU A 11 24.41 -7.01 19.87
C LEU A 11 25.62 -6.52 20.70
N ALA A 12 26.53 -5.75 20.11
CA ALA A 12 27.60 -5.07 20.84
C ALA A 12 27.19 -3.62 21.12
N SER A 13 26.24 -3.41 22.04
CA SER A 13 25.92 -2.08 22.55
C SER A 13 27.04 -1.59 23.47
N THR A 14 27.85 -0.68 23.00
CA THR A 14 28.66 0.18 23.86
C THR A 14 27.75 1.19 24.54
N ALA A 15 27.63 1.11 25.84
CA ALA A 15 26.95 2.11 26.67
C ALA A 15 27.59 3.50 26.43
N VAL A 16 26.83 4.41 25.87
CA VAL A 16 27.18 5.83 25.80
C VAL A 16 26.77 6.46 27.14
N PRO A 17 27.66 7.17 27.84
CA PRO A 17 27.30 7.81 29.11
C PRO A 17 26.28 8.92 28.86
N VAL A 18 25.16 8.84 29.56
CA VAL A 18 24.17 9.91 29.67
C VAL A 18 24.80 11.08 30.39
N MET A 19 25.03 12.19 29.71
CA MET A 19 25.35 13.46 30.34
C MET A 19 24.08 13.97 31.04
N ALA A 20 24.14 14.07 32.37
CA ALA A 20 23.13 14.70 33.20
C ALA A 20 22.98 16.17 32.80
N MET A 21 21.77 16.60 32.50
CA MET A 21 21.42 18.00 32.36
C MET A 21 21.01 18.50 33.74
N ASP A 22 21.60 19.65 34.15
CA ASP A 22 21.36 20.35 35.39
C ASP A 22 19.89 20.76 35.54
N ASP A 23 19.40 20.59 36.80
CA ASP A 23 18.12 21.04 37.27
C ASP A 23 17.97 22.57 37.16
N VAL A 24 16.99 23.02 36.37
CA VAL A 24 16.50 24.41 36.45
C VAL A 24 15.42 24.48 37.53
N GLN A 25 15.77 25.00 38.68
CA GLN A 25 14.86 25.32 39.75
C GLN A 25 13.80 26.34 39.31
N SER A 26 12.53 25.96 39.37
CA SER A 26 11.39 26.84 39.21
C SER A 26 11.18 27.62 40.51
N THR A 27 11.50 28.90 40.53
CA THR A 27 11.08 29.82 41.57
C THR A 27 9.60 30.15 41.38
N GLY A 28 8.75 29.57 42.22
CA GLY A 28 7.35 29.94 42.34
C GLY A 28 7.19 31.34 42.95
N SER A 29 6.62 32.28 42.20
CA SER A 29 6.10 33.53 42.72
C SER A 29 4.61 33.38 43.00
N THR A 30 4.26 33.31 44.27
CA THR A 30 2.87 33.38 44.74
C THR A 30 2.44 34.86 44.75
N VAL A 31 1.52 35.24 43.89
CA VAL A 31 0.87 36.55 43.92
C VAL A 31 -0.39 36.43 44.79
N ALA A 32 -0.39 37.11 45.91
CA ALA A 32 -1.56 37.28 46.79
C ALA A 32 -2.59 38.22 46.14
N ILE A 33 -3.82 37.73 46.01
CA ILE A 33 -4.96 38.55 45.56
C ILE A 33 -5.51 39.29 46.78
N ALA A 34 -5.34 40.63 46.82
CA ALA A 34 -6.05 41.49 47.73
C ALA A 34 -7.42 41.84 47.13
N ASN A 35 -8.48 41.48 47.85
CA ASN A 35 -9.83 41.97 47.58
C ASN A 35 -9.94 43.41 48.10
N ASP A 36 -10.14 44.36 47.20
CA ASP A 36 -10.69 45.67 47.54
C ASP A 36 -12.00 45.90 46.78
N ALA A 37 -13.06 46.10 47.53
CA ALA A 37 -14.38 46.47 47.04
C ALA A 37 -14.35 47.95 46.61
N ILE A 38 -14.74 48.24 45.38
CA ILE A 38 -15.00 49.62 44.92
C ILE A 38 -16.41 49.71 44.35
N GLU A 39 -17.10 50.68 44.85
CA GLU A 39 -18.47 51.11 44.61
C GLU A 39 -18.75 51.47 43.13
N ASP A 40 -19.96 51.19 42.77
CA ASP A 40 -20.67 51.50 41.55
C ASP A 40 -20.72 53.03 41.26
N THR A 41 -20.13 53.48 40.15
CA THR A 41 -20.48 54.70 39.47
C THR A 41 -20.56 54.46 37.96
N ALA A 42 -21.78 54.37 37.47
CA ALA A 42 -22.07 54.28 36.03
C ALA A 42 -21.57 55.53 35.31
N GLN A 43 -20.55 55.36 34.46
CA GLN A 43 -20.22 56.28 33.37
C GLN A 43 -20.26 55.53 32.06
N ASP A 44 -21.17 56.02 31.22
CA ASP A 44 -21.38 55.63 29.82
C ASP A 44 -20.10 55.86 29.01
N THR A 45 -19.33 54.82 28.79
CA THR A 45 -18.16 54.83 27.92
C THR A 45 -18.51 54.03 26.65
N PRO A 46 -18.26 54.57 25.45
CA PRO A 46 -18.57 53.85 24.20
C PRO A 46 -17.78 52.53 24.18
N SER A 47 -18.49 51.43 23.95
CA SER A 47 -17.93 50.09 23.81
C SER A 47 -16.82 50.10 22.75
N ARG A 48 -15.57 50.14 23.22
CA ARG A 48 -14.45 49.77 22.34
C ARG A 48 -14.64 48.31 21.98
N GLU A 49 -14.99 48.08 20.74
CA GLU A 49 -14.92 46.76 20.14
C GLU A 49 -13.46 46.27 20.25
N ILE A 50 -13.23 45.35 21.17
CA ILE A 50 -11.93 44.68 21.28
C ILE A 50 -11.89 43.69 20.12
N ILE A 51 -11.33 44.12 18.98
CA ILE A 51 -10.96 43.21 17.88
C ILE A 51 -9.78 42.38 18.41
N VAL A 52 -10.07 41.21 18.93
CA VAL A 52 -9.04 40.19 19.22
C VAL A 52 -8.59 39.62 17.89
N THR A 53 -7.61 40.25 17.26
CA THR A 53 -6.84 39.64 16.20
C THR A 53 -6.02 38.51 16.84
N ALA A 54 -6.52 37.28 16.78
CA ALA A 54 -5.73 36.12 17.17
C ALA A 54 -4.50 36.08 16.25
N GLU A 55 -3.31 36.20 16.84
CA GLU A 55 -2.06 36.09 16.11
C GLU A 55 -2.01 34.73 15.42
N ARG A 56 -1.91 34.71 14.09
CA ARG A 56 -1.86 33.45 13.32
C ARG A 56 -0.70 32.61 13.84
N ILE A 57 -0.98 31.38 14.25
CA ILE A 57 0.05 30.42 14.69
C ILE A 57 1.05 30.23 13.54
N ARG A 58 2.33 30.34 13.84
CA ARG A 58 3.40 30.08 12.87
C ARG A 58 3.23 28.66 12.29
N GLY A 59 3.22 28.56 10.96
CA GLY A 59 3.00 27.27 10.28
C GLY A 59 1.55 26.97 9.89
N SER A 60 0.60 27.85 10.23
CA SER A 60 -0.77 27.76 9.71
C SER A 60 -0.81 28.01 8.22
N VAL A 61 -1.78 27.39 7.54
CA VAL A 61 -2.05 27.65 6.12
C VAL A 61 -2.49 29.10 5.92
N ASP A 62 -1.92 29.77 4.95
CA ASP A 62 -2.31 31.13 4.58
C ASP A 62 -3.58 31.11 3.75
N THR A 63 -4.74 31.13 4.40
CA THR A 63 -6.07 31.09 3.77
C THR A 63 -7.11 31.74 4.68
N ASP A 64 -8.14 32.31 4.05
CA ASP A 64 -9.33 32.82 4.74
C ASP A 64 -10.40 31.73 4.92
N VAL A 65 -10.18 30.54 4.31
CA VAL A 65 -11.05 29.38 4.49
C VAL A 65 -10.75 28.77 5.84
N PRO A 66 -11.73 28.69 6.76
CA PRO A 66 -11.52 28.09 8.06
C PRO A 66 -11.28 26.56 7.88
N PRO A 67 -10.46 25.95 8.76
CA PRO A 67 -10.33 24.52 8.78
C PRO A 67 -11.68 23.87 9.16
N VAL A 68 -11.94 22.69 8.57
CA VAL A 68 -13.08 21.85 8.92
C VAL A 68 -12.94 21.31 10.34
N GLU A 69 -11.69 21.02 10.73
CA GLU A 69 -11.33 20.50 12.04
C GLU A 69 -9.93 20.96 12.44
N GLN A 70 -9.75 21.16 13.75
CA GLN A 70 -8.46 21.47 14.37
C GLN A 70 -8.26 20.57 15.58
N LEU A 71 -7.12 19.90 15.66
CA LEU A 71 -6.71 19.09 16.80
C LEU A 71 -5.52 19.77 17.48
N ASN A 72 -5.63 20.07 18.75
CA ASN A 72 -4.54 20.56 19.57
C ASN A 72 -3.71 19.39 20.16
N GLU A 73 -2.65 19.69 20.93
CA GLU A 73 -1.79 18.66 21.52
C GLU A 73 -2.54 17.66 22.42
N ALA A 74 -3.55 18.11 23.16
CA ALA A 74 -4.34 17.23 24.02
C ALA A 74 -5.26 16.32 23.20
N ASP A 75 -5.86 16.86 22.14
CA ASP A 75 -6.68 16.08 21.20
C ASP A 75 -5.84 15.00 20.52
N ILE A 76 -4.64 15.36 20.03
CA ILE A 76 -3.69 14.43 19.39
C ILE A 76 -3.28 13.32 20.38
N ALA A 77 -2.94 13.67 21.62
CA ALA A 77 -2.58 12.70 22.65
C ALA A 77 -3.75 11.75 22.98
N SER A 78 -5.01 12.24 22.93
CA SER A 78 -6.20 11.42 23.17
C SER A 78 -6.47 10.36 22.11
N LEU A 79 -5.91 10.52 20.90
CA LEU A 79 -6.00 9.52 19.83
C LEU A 79 -5.21 8.24 20.14
N GLY A 80 -4.25 8.30 21.08
CA GLY A 80 -3.36 7.17 21.39
C GLY A 80 -2.48 6.75 20.20
N ALA A 81 -2.25 7.66 19.24
CA ALA A 81 -1.44 7.42 18.07
C ALA A 81 0.05 7.33 18.45
N SER A 82 0.74 6.32 17.97
CA SER A 82 2.19 6.14 18.14
C SER A 82 3.00 6.77 17.01
N SER A 83 2.36 7.03 15.87
CA SER A 83 3.01 7.58 14.67
C SER A 83 2.12 8.62 13.97
N LEU A 84 2.75 9.39 13.06
CA LEU A 84 1.99 10.29 12.19
C LEU A 84 1.00 9.52 11.28
N THR A 85 1.35 8.31 10.89
CA THR A 85 0.48 7.42 10.11
C THR A 85 -0.81 7.11 10.87
N ASP A 86 -0.71 6.86 12.18
CA ASP A 86 -1.88 6.58 13.03
C ASP A 86 -2.76 7.80 13.18
N ILE A 87 -2.15 9.01 13.30
CA ILE A 87 -2.91 10.26 13.33
C ILE A 87 -3.68 10.43 12.01
N VAL A 88 -3.02 10.24 10.85
CA VAL A 88 -3.69 10.33 9.54
C VAL A 88 -4.81 9.31 9.43
N ALA A 89 -4.61 8.09 9.91
CA ALA A 89 -5.64 7.06 9.92
C ALA A 89 -6.83 7.42 10.84
N ALA A 90 -6.54 7.97 12.02
CA ALA A 90 -7.58 8.39 12.97
C ALA A 90 -8.42 9.55 12.43
N VAL A 91 -7.81 10.50 11.71
CA VAL A 91 -8.52 11.64 11.09
C VAL A 91 -9.03 11.33 9.68
N ALA A 92 -8.80 10.12 9.15
CA ALA A 92 -9.21 9.74 7.80
C ALA A 92 -10.71 10.00 7.50
N PRO A 93 -11.68 9.78 8.44
CA PRO A 93 -13.09 10.09 8.19
C PRO A 93 -13.33 11.57 7.87
N GLN A 94 -12.57 12.47 8.52
CA GLN A 94 -12.66 13.92 8.31
C GLN A 94 -11.76 14.39 7.16
N ALA A 95 -10.65 13.67 6.92
CA ALA A 95 -9.63 14.03 5.94
C ALA A 95 -9.90 13.48 4.54
N ASN A 96 -10.67 12.41 4.43
CA ASN A 96 -11.04 11.85 3.13
C ASN A 96 -12.07 12.75 2.45
N SER A 97 -11.78 13.11 1.21
CA SER A 97 -12.77 13.73 0.35
C SER A 97 -13.72 12.66 -0.19
N GLY A 98 -15.03 12.88 -0.04
CA GLY A 98 -16.05 12.06 -0.71
C GLY A 98 -16.03 12.19 -2.24
N ARG A 99 -15.08 12.94 -2.81
CA ARG A 99 -15.04 13.39 -4.20
C ARG A 99 -14.10 12.57 -5.08
N GLY A 100 -14.03 11.30 -5.00
CA GLY A 100 -13.11 10.56 -5.86
C GLY A 100 -13.29 9.05 -5.84
N ARG A 101 -12.75 8.36 -6.82
CA ARG A 101 -12.60 6.91 -6.76
C ARG A 101 -11.59 6.55 -5.68
N GLY A 102 -12.07 5.89 -4.62
CA GLY A 102 -11.22 5.26 -3.63
C GLY A 102 -10.48 6.23 -2.73
N GLY A 103 -11.16 7.25 -2.21
CA GLY A 103 -10.65 8.10 -1.14
C GLY A 103 -9.18 8.46 -1.35
N GLY A 104 -8.89 9.34 -2.29
CA GLY A 104 -7.52 9.80 -2.51
C GLY A 104 -6.91 10.23 -1.18
N MET A 105 -5.69 9.79 -0.90
CA MET A 105 -4.99 10.25 0.31
C MET A 105 -5.03 11.78 0.36
N PRO A 106 -5.33 12.37 1.53
CA PRO A 106 -5.36 13.82 1.68
C PRO A 106 -3.99 14.42 1.32
N ILE A 107 -4.01 15.65 0.85
CA ILE A 107 -2.80 16.43 0.64
C ILE A 107 -2.21 16.76 1.99
N ILE A 108 -0.95 16.43 2.20
CA ILE A 108 -0.27 16.68 3.45
C ILE A 108 0.67 17.87 3.31
N LEU A 109 0.52 18.81 4.23
CA LEU A 109 1.39 19.96 4.38
C LEU A 109 2.11 19.88 5.73
N LEU A 110 3.28 20.49 5.80
CA LEU A 110 4.03 20.69 7.01
C LEU A 110 4.30 22.18 7.22
N ASN A 111 3.84 22.71 8.35
CA ASN A 111 3.95 24.15 8.66
C ASN A 111 3.47 25.04 7.49
N GLY A 112 2.33 24.68 6.87
CA GLY A 112 1.76 25.39 5.73
C GLY A 112 2.55 25.27 4.42
N GLN A 113 3.52 24.36 4.31
CA GLN A 113 4.36 24.16 3.14
C GLN A 113 4.14 22.79 2.51
N ARG A 114 4.32 22.71 1.19
CA ARG A 114 4.35 21.41 0.51
C ARG A 114 5.57 20.61 0.93
N VAL A 115 5.40 19.30 0.95
CA VAL A 115 6.44 18.30 1.15
C VAL A 115 6.65 17.49 -0.12
N SER A 116 7.79 16.82 -0.26
CA SER A 116 8.09 15.94 -1.40
C SER A 116 7.21 14.70 -1.45
N GLY A 117 6.70 14.28 -0.30
CA GLY A 117 5.79 13.15 -0.12
C GLY A 117 5.57 12.82 1.36
N PHE A 118 4.62 11.93 1.64
CA PHE A 118 4.26 11.53 3.02
C PHE A 118 5.47 10.97 3.80
N ARG A 119 6.42 10.32 3.12
CA ARG A 119 7.63 9.78 3.74
C ARG A 119 8.50 10.80 4.44
N GLU A 120 8.50 12.05 3.99
CA GLU A 120 9.22 13.14 4.65
C GLU A 120 8.73 13.36 6.10
N LEU A 121 7.55 12.88 6.43
CA LEU A 121 6.84 13.14 7.69
C LEU A 121 6.54 11.89 8.50
N ARG A 122 6.52 10.72 7.85
CA ARG A 122 5.99 9.46 8.42
C ARG A 122 6.55 9.15 9.82
N ASP A 123 7.86 9.35 9.99
CA ASP A 123 8.59 8.97 11.21
C ASP A 123 8.73 10.16 12.19
N LEU A 124 7.87 11.18 12.06
CA LEU A 124 7.75 12.23 13.07
C LEU A 124 6.89 11.71 14.22
N PRO A 125 7.39 11.78 15.46
CA PRO A 125 6.60 11.38 16.62
C PRO A 125 5.44 12.36 16.85
N PRO A 126 4.26 11.88 17.30
CA PRO A 126 3.09 12.70 17.59
C PRO A 126 3.38 13.88 18.53
N GLU A 127 4.29 13.69 19.48
CA GLU A 127 4.69 14.68 20.46
C GLU A 127 5.43 15.88 19.84
N ALA A 128 5.96 15.73 18.62
CA ALA A 128 6.57 16.83 17.87
C ALA A 128 5.53 17.78 17.27
N ILE A 129 4.26 17.36 17.23
CA ILE A 129 3.17 18.10 16.62
C ILE A 129 2.52 19.00 17.66
N ARG A 130 2.36 20.27 17.30
CA ARG A 130 1.64 21.28 18.09
C ARG A 130 0.15 21.29 17.78
N GLN A 131 -0.19 21.12 16.47
CA GLN A 131 -1.56 21.21 15.99
C GLN A 131 -1.72 20.49 14.65
N VAL A 132 -2.89 19.91 14.41
CA VAL A 132 -3.32 19.41 13.10
C VAL A 132 -4.49 20.26 12.63
N GLN A 133 -4.47 20.69 11.38
CA GLN A 133 -5.54 21.44 10.74
C GLN A 133 -6.02 20.70 9.51
N ILE A 134 -7.31 20.44 9.41
CA ILE A 134 -7.93 19.79 8.24
C ILE A 134 -8.73 20.85 7.48
N PHE A 135 -8.37 21.06 6.21
CA PHE A 135 -9.01 22.04 5.36
C PHE A 135 -9.85 21.37 4.27
N PRO A 136 -10.90 22.05 3.82
CA PRO A 136 -11.69 21.57 2.69
C PRO A 136 -10.90 21.60 1.38
N GLU A 137 -11.46 20.97 0.37
CA GLU A 137 -10.82 20.68 -0.91
C GLU A 137 -10.41 21.94 -1.70
N GLU A 138 -11.08 23.07 -1.47
CA GLU A 138 -10.74 24.34 -2.13
C GLU A 138 -9.32 24.80 -1.80
N VAL A 139 -8.82 24.46 -0.61
CA VAL A 139 -7.46 24.84 -0.20
C VAL A 139 -6.39 24.10 -1.01
N ALA A 140 -6.71 22.92 -1.55
CA ALA A 140 -5.80 22.14 -2.38
C ALA A 140 -5.32 22.91 -3.62
N LEU A 141 -6.20 23.70 -4.25
CA LEU A 141 -5.87 24.51 -5.43
C LEU A 141 -4.74 25.50 -5.17
N LYS A 142 -4.67 26.09 -3.98
CA LYS A 142 -3.59 27.01 -3.57
C LYS A 142 -2.20 26.35 -3.56
N TYR A 143 -2.19 25.02 -3.54
CA TYR A 143 -0.96 24.22 -3.53
C TYR A 143 -0.73 23.48 -4.85
N GLY A 144 -1.53 23.76 -5.90
CA GLY A 144 -1.39 23.15 -7.22
C GLY A 144 -1.83 21.68 -7.26
N PHE A 145 -2.73 21.32 -6.38
CA PHE A 145 -3.41 20.01 -6.38
C PHE A 145 -4.83 20.16 -6.92
N ARG A 146 -5.46 19.03 -7.20
CA ARG A 146 -6.86 18.98 -7.68
C ARG A 146 -7.81 19.30 -6.52
N PRO A 147 -9.00 19.87 -6.80
CA PRO A 147 -9.99 20.21 -5.78
C PRO A 147 -10.85 19.00 -5.36
N ASP A 148 -10.32 17.79 -5.47
CA ASP A 148 -10.94 16.53 -5.09
C ASP A 148 -10.30 15.90 -3.84
N GLN A 149 -9.32 16.58 -3.23
CA GLN A 149 -8.61 16.12 -2.05
C GLN A 149 -8.65 17.18 -0.95
N ARG A 150 -8.89 16.75 0.29
CA ARG A 150 -8.74 17.61 1.48
C ARG A 150 -7.27 17.81 1.81
N VAL A 151 -7.00 18.84 2.59
CA VAL A 151 -5.64 19.22 2.99
C VAL A 151 -5.49 19.05 4.49
N ILE A 152 -4.49 18.29 4.91
CA ILE A 152 -4.08 18.18 6.31
C ILE A 152 -2.79 18.98 6.47
N ASN A 153 -2.76 19.95 7.38
CA ASN A 153 -1.56 20.69 7.74
C ASN A 153 -1.11 20.30 9.14
N PHE A 154 0.09 19.76 9.25
CA PHE A 154 0.75 19.49 10.53
C PHE A 154 1.62 20.68 10.92
N ILE A 155 1.34 21.27 12.09
CA ILE A 155 2.13 22.33 12.67
C ILE A 155 3.02 21.73 13.75
N LEU A 156 4.33 21.86 13.58
CA LEU A 156 5.32 21.34 14.52
C LEU A 156 5.56 22.31 15.68
N LYS A 157 6.05 21.77 16.79
CA LYS A 157 6.64 22.55 17.88
C LYS A 157 7.88 23.29 17.39
N ASP A 158 8.14 24.46 17.91
CA ASP A 158 9.31 25.28 17.52
C ASP A 158 10.64 24.64 17.93
N ASN A 159 10.66 23.92 19.06
CA ASN A 159 11.80 23.15 19.54
C ASN A 159 11.30 21.82 20.08
N PHE A 160 11.94 20.75 19.62
CA PHE A 160 11.65 19.39 20.07
C PHE A 160 12.91 18.51 19.88
N GLY A 161 13.13 17.60 20.81
CA GLY A 161 14.20 16.60 20.71
C GLY A 161 13.72 15.29 21.31
N SER A 162 13.89 14.21 20.58
CA SER A 162 13.53 12.86 21.01
C SER A 162 14.55 11.86 20.50
N PHE A 163 14.90 10.91 21.32
CA PHE A 163 15.55 9.67 20.95
C PHE A 163 14.73 8.53 21.55
N ALA A 164 14.12 7.73 20.68
CA ALA A 164 13.29 6.60 21.07
C ALA A 164 13.91 5.32 20.52
N THR A 165 13.81 4.25 21.30
CA THR A 165 14.14 2.89 20.85
C THR A 165 13.00 1.98 21.29
N GLU A 166 12.48 1.22 20.37
CA GLU A 166 11.36 0.32 20.58
C GLU A 166 11.76 -1.10 20.18
N PHE A 167 11.33 -2.07 20.97
CA PHE A 167 11.40 -3.47 20.64
C PHE A 167 10.01 -4.07 20.79
N GLU A 168 9.47 -4.56 19.70
CA GLU A 168 8.19 -5.24 19.68
C GLU A 168 8.38 -6.72 19.35
N ARG A 169 7.67 -7.58 20.08
CA ARG A 169 7.50 -8.99 19.74
C ARG A 169 6.02 -9.33 19.69
N ALA A 170 5.57 -9.76 18.55
CA ALA A 170 4.19 -10.20 18.34
C ALA A 170 4.15 -11.71 18.07
N GLU A 171 3.38 -12.43 18.88
CA GLU A 171 3.10 -13.86 18.73
C GLU A 171 1.60 -14.09 18.86
N PRO A 172 0.94 -14.75 17.88
CA PRO A 172 -0.46 -15.13 18.04
C PRO A 172 -0.62 -16.21 19.10
N GLN A 173 -1.77 -16.24 19.75
CA GLN A 173 -2.09 -17.18 20.83
C GLN A 173 -1.97 -18.65 20.40
N ASP A 174 -2.27 -18.94 19.12
CA ASP A 174 -2.20 -20.28 18.54
C ASP A 174 -0.77 -20.66 18.07
N GLY A 175 0.24 -19.82 18.35
CA GLY A 175 1.63 -20.10 17.98
C GLY A 175 1.89 -20.05 16.47
N GLY A 176 2.94 -20.73 16.01
CA GLY A 176 3.32 -20.90 14.60
C GLY A 176 3.98 -19.68 13.94
N PHE A 177 3.70 -18.49 14.41
CA PHE A 177 4.23 -17.24 13.87
C PHE A 177 4.83 -16.37 14.98
N ALA A 178 5.94 -15.72 14.67
CA ALA A 178 6.53 -14.69 15.54
C ALA A 178 7.08 -13.57 14.68
N ARG A 179 6.82 -12.32 15.07
CA ARG A 179 7.43 -11.12 14.50
C ARG A 179 8.21 -10.41 15.58
N ASN A 180 9.45 -10.12 15.31
CA ASN A 180 10.31 -9.25 16.12
C ASN A 180 10.58 -7.99 15.33
N GLU A 181 10.43 -6.86 15.96
CA GLU A 181 10.70 -5.55 15.39
C GLU A 181 11.58 -4.76 16.35
N PHE A 182 12.59 -4.11 15.80
CA PHE A 182 13.45 -3.17 16.50
C PHE A 182 13.45 -1.87 15.71
N GLU A 183 13.09 -0.79 16.37
CA GLU A 183 13.05 0.54 15.79
C GLU A 183 13.82 1.53 16.66
N THR A 184 14.57 2.42 16.01
CA THR A 184 15.27 3.52 16.68
C THR A 184 15.03 4.79 15.89
N THR A 185 14.48 5.80 16.56
CA THR A 185 14.15 7.10 15.99
C THR A 185 14.88 8.21 16.72
N LEU A 186 15.58 9.06 15.96
CA LEU A 186 16.19 10.30 16.44
C LEU A 186 15.51 11.48 15.75
N THR A 187 14.83 12.33 16.52
CA THR A 187 14.18 13.54 16.02
C THR A 187 14.74 14.77 16.72
N ARG A 188 15.12 15.78 15.94
CA ARG A 188 15.54 17.08 16.44
C ARG A 188 14.92 18.20 15.61
N ILE A 189 14.16 19.05 16.28
CA ILE A 189 13.53 20.25 15.69
C ILE A 189 14.08 21.46 16.44
N SER A 190 14.50 22.45 15.72
CA SER A 190 14.79 23.79 16.19
C SER A 190 14.07 24.79 15.30
N LYS A 191 13.96 26.07 15.71
CA LYS A 191 13.17 27.09 14.98
C LYS A 191 13.36 27.08 13.45
N ASN A 192 14.57 26.75 12.97
CA ASN A 192 14.92 26.84 11.55
C ASN A 192 15.41 25.54 10.93
N THR A 193 15.55 24.47 11.71
CA THR A 193 16.11 23.20 11.22
C THR A 193 15.33 22.04 11.82
N ARG A 194 15.06 21.05 11.00
CA ARG A 194 14.53 19.75 11.39
C ARG A 194 15.46 18.65 10.87
N PHE A 195 15.75 17.70 11.72
CA PHE A 195 16.44 16.46 11.39
C PHE A 195 15.67 15.30 12.00
N ASN A 196 15.47 14.25 11.21
CA ASN A 196 14.92 12.98 11.65
C ASN A 196 15.72 11.85 11.02
N LEU A 197 16.01 10.81 11.81
CA LEU A 197 16.62 9.57 11.36
C LEU A 197 15.87 8.43 12.04
N ASP A 198 15.39 7.50 11.22
CA ASP A 198 14.73 6.29 11.65
C ASP A 198 15.42 5.06 11.08
N ILE A 199 15.60 4.03 11.91
CA ILE A 199 16.18 2.74 11.54
C ILE A 199 15.29 1.65 12.10
N LYS A 200 14.73 0.83 11.21
CA LYS A 200 13.82 -0.25 11.54
C LYS A 200 14.35 -1.59 11.04
N LEU A 201 14.38 -2.58 11.92
CA LEU A 201 14.70 -3.97 11.62
C LEU A 201 13.49 -4.83 11.97
N GLU A 202 13.04 -5.63 11.04
CA GLU A 202 11.94 -6.56 11.24
C GLU A 202 12.35 -7.96 10.80
N GLN A 203 11.97 -8.96 11.59
CA GLN A 203 12.12 -10.36 11.25
C GLN A 203 10.86 -11.13 11.66
N SER A 204 10.29 -11.89 10.73
CA SER A 204 9.18 -12.79 11.04
C SER A 204 9.48 -14.21 10.61
N THR A 205 8.91 -15.19 11.34
CA THR A 205 8.89 -16.60 10.93
C THR A 205 7.82 -16.81 9.87
N ALA A 206 7.93 -17.89 9.11
CA ALA A 206 6.83 -18.32 8.25
C ALA A 206 5.67 -18.85 9.11
N LEU A 207 4.43 -18.66 8.63
CA LEU A 207 3.24 -19.33 9.14
C LEU A 207 2.74 -20.30 8.07
N THR A 208 2.60 -21.57 8.39
CA THR A 208 2.10 -22.60 7.46
C THR A 208 0.59 -22.79 7.58
N GLU A 209 -0.04 -23.37 6.54
CA GLU A 209 -1.47 -23.69 6.55
C GLU A 209 -1.81 -24.70 7.64
N SER A 210 -0.93 -25.69 7.89
CA SER A 210 -1.12 -26.72 8.92
C SER A 210 -1.14 -26.15 10.35
N GLU A 211 -0.47 -25.02 10.59
CA GLU A 211 -0.47 -24.34 11.90
C GLU A 211 -1.77 -23.57 12.18
N ARG A 212 -2.72 -23.58 11.26
CA ARG A 212 -4.06 -22.99 11.38
C ARG A 212 -5.17 -23.99 11.03
N ASP A 213 -4.87 -25.29 11.08
CA ASP A 213 -5.80 -26.36 10.75
C ASP A 213 -6.51 -26.18 9.40
N LEU A 214 -5.87 -25.43 8.49
CA LEU A 214 -6.41 -25.25 7.15
C LEU A 214 -6.11 -26.49 6.32
N ILE A 215 -7.17 -27.22 6.03
CA ILE A 215 -7.12 -28.41 5.17
C ILE A 215 -7.44 -27.97 3.75
N SER A 216 -6.41 -27.79 2.92
CA SER A 216 -6.56 -27.51 1.49
C SER A 216 -6.95 -28.78 0.70
N SER A 217 -7.89 -29.57 1.21
CA SER A 217 -8.24 -30.88 0.66
C SER A 217 -9.33 -30.84 -0.41
N GLY A 218 -9.74 -29.66 -0.85
CA GLY A 218 -10.85 -29.54 -1.81
C GLY A 218 -10.56 -30.16 -3.16
N GLY A 219 -10.96 -31.42 -3.38
CA GLY A 219 -11.03 -32.03 -4.70
C GLY A 219 -9.71 -32.40 -5.41
N SER A 220 -8.54 -32.13 -4.81
CA SER A 220 -7.27 -32.53 -5.40
C SER A 220 -7.15 -34.05 -5.51
N VAL A 221 -6.90 -34.52 -6.72
CA VAL A 221 -6.61 -35.96 -6.96
C VAL A 221 -5.19 -36.34 -6.50
N LEU A 222 -4.30 -35.36 -6.30
CA LEU A 222 -2.94 -35.57 -5.80
C LEU A 222 -2.95 -35.80 -4.29
N ALA A 223 -2.28 -36.82 -3.82
CA ALA A 223 -2.10 -37.12 -2.41
C ALA A 223 -0.70 -37.72 -2.17
N ARG A 224 -0.14 -37.58 -0.94
CA ARG A 224 1.15 -38.17 -0.57
C ARG A 224 1.12 -39.69 -0.70
N GLY A 225 0.03 -40.32 -0.31
CA GLY A 225 -0.20 -41.76 -0.49
C GLY A 225 -0.50 -42.18 -1.93
N GLY A 226 -0.81 -41.19 -2.79
CA GLY A 226 -1.27 -41.44 -4.16
C GLY A 226 -2.75 -41.83 -4.26
N ASN A 227 -3.36 -41.48 -5.38
CA ASN A 227 -4.74 -41.82 -5.73
C ASN A 227 -4.80 -42.36 -7.17
N ILE A 228 -5.70 -43.32 -7.39
CA ILE A 228 -5.99 -43.88 -8.71
C ILE A 228 -7.33 -43.32 -9.21
N SER A 229 -7.40 -42.99 -10.48
CA SER A 229 -8.65 -42.66 -11.16
C SER A 229 -8.73 -43.34 -12.51
N GLY A 230 -9.95 -43.61 -12.98
CA GLY A 230 -10.17 -44.13 -14.34
C GLY A 230 -9.82 -43.07 -15.39
N LEU A 231 -9.45 -43.49 -16.60
CA LEU A 231 -9.16 -42.57 -17.74
C LEU A 231 -10.46 -41.92 -18.20
N GLY A 232 -10.37 -40.61 -18.46
CA GLY A 232 -11.48 -39.80 -18.92
C GLY A 232 -12.41 -39.32 -17.81
N VAL A 233 -13.32 -38.41 -18.14
CA VAL A 233 -14.29 -37.83 -17.19
C VAL A 233 -15.27 -38.92 -16.77
N ASN A 234 -15.31 -39.23 -15.43
CA ASN A 234 -16.12 -40.27 -14.82
C ASN A 234 -15.84 -41.71 -15.33
N GLY A 235 -14.62 -41.94 -15.84
CA GLY A 235 -14.20 -43.29 -16.25
C GLY A 235 -14.13 -44.27 -15.08
N THR A 236 -14.54 -45.50 -15.27
CA THR A 236 -14.35 -46.55 -14.28
C THR A 236 -12.87 -46.97 -14.21
N ILE A 237 -12.40 -47.30 -13.00
CA ILE A 237 -11.03 -47.81 -12.77
C ILE A 237 -10.90 -49.24 -13.37
N SER A 238 -11.85 -50.15 -13.05
CA SER A 238 -11.82 -51.51 -13.55
C SER A 238 -13.18 -52.19 -13.29
N PRO A 239 -13.71 -52.96 -14.28
CA PRO A 239 -14.92 -53.79 -14.06
C PRO A 239 -14.76 -54.78 -12.92
N ALA A 240 -13.57 -55.39 -12.77
CA ALA A 240 -13.28 -56.33 -11.72
C ALA A 240 -13.30 -55.67 -10.32
N LEU A 241 -12.80 -54.42 -10.24
CA LEU A 241 -12.89 -53.63 -9.00
C LEU A 241 -14.34 -53.27 -8.67
N ASN A 242 -15.14 -52.89 -9.66
CA ASN A 242 -16.57 -52.61 -9.46
C ASN A 242 -17.31 -53.82 -8.89
N ALA A 243 -17.01 -55.03 -9.39
CA ALA A 243 -17.60 -56.25 -8.88
C ALA A 243 -17.24 -56.52 -7.41
N LEU A 244 -15.98 -56.30 -7.02
CA LEU A 244 -15.52 -56.41 -5.64
C LEU A 244 -16.10 -55.36 -4.71
N ALA A 245 -16.22 -54.11 -5.18
CA ALA A 245 -16.73 -53.01 -4.39
C ALA A 245 -18.26 -52.92 -4.34
N GLY A 246 -18.97 -53.67 -5.21
CA GLY A 246 -20.43 -53.62 -5.31
C GLY A 246 -20.98 -52.31 -5.87
N SER A 247 -20.13 -51.48 -6.47
CA SER A 247 -20.49 -50.16 -7.03
C SER A 247 -19.54 -49.73 -8.15
N ASN A 248 -19.96 -48.76 -8.96
CA ASN A 248 -19.03 -48.17 -9.94
C ASN A 248 -17.93 -47.36 -9.25
N VAL A 249 -16.67 -47.77 -9.43
CA VAL A 249 -15.50 -47.12 -8.83
C VAL A 249 -14.78 -46.29 -9.86
N THR A 250 -14.82 -44.96 -9.71
CA THR A 250 -14.16 -44.01 -10.61
C THR A 250 -12.86 -43.47 -10.01
N LYS A 251 -12.69 -43.55 -8.70
CA LYS A 251 -11.51 -43.11 -7.94
C LYS A 251 -11.27 -44.03 -6.73
N ALA A 252 -10.01 -44.18 -6.32
CA ALA A 252 -9.65 -44.92 -5.12
C ALA A 252 -8.31 -44.46 -4.56
N GLY A 253 -8.17 -44.38 -3.25
CA GLY A 253 -6.88 -44.18 -2.59
C GLY A 253 -5.95 -45.36 -2.78
N VAL A 254 -4.67 -45.15 -3.03
CA VAL A 254 -3.65 -46.21 -3.02
C VAL A 254 -3.52 -46.74 -1.59
N PRO A 255 -3.58 -48.06 -1.38
CA PRO A 255 -3.37 -48.65 -0.07
C PRO A 255 -2.01 -48.29 0.50
N LEU A 256 -1.99 -47.73 1.70
CA LEU A 256 -0.76 -47.22 2.33
C LEU A 256 0.13 -48.36 2.79
N GLY A 257 1.44 -48.21 2.63
CA GLY A 257 2.45 -49.18 3.10
C GLY A 257 2.49 -50.49 2.31
N VAL A 258 1.84 -50.59 1.15
CA VAL A 258 1.80 -51.79 0.30
C VAL A 258 2.47 -51.54 -1.04
N SER A 259 3.57 -52.27 -1.31
CA SER A 259 4.32 -52.13 -2.54
C SER A 259 3.75 -52.92 -3.74
N SER A 260 2.78 -53.82 -3.49
CA SER A 260 2.09 -54.59 -4.52
C SER A 260 0.62 -54.76 -4.17
N PRO A 261 -0.16 -53.66 -4.23
CA PRO A 261 -1.56 -53.68 -3.82
C PRO A 261 -2.40 -54.49 -4.81
N ASN A 262 -3.34 -55.29 -4.29
CA ASN A 262 -4.30 -56.07 -5.06
C ASN A 262 -5.68 -55.40 -5.14
N LEU A 263 -6.57 -55.90 -6.03
CA LEU A 263 -7.91 -55.34 -6.20
C LEU A 263 -8.76 -55.30 -4.93
N ALA A 264 -8.64 -56.31 -4.03
CA ALA A 264 -9.40 -56.33 -2.79
C ALA A 264 -9.00 -55.17 -1.85
N GLN A 265 -7.71 -54.81 -1.84
CA GLN A 265 -7.21 -53.66 -1.07
C GLN A 265 -7.70 -52.34 -1.64
N PHE A 266 -7.78 -52.22 -2.98
CA PHE A 266 -8.40 -51.05 -3.62
C PHE A 266 -9.92 -51.00 -3.44
N ALA A 267 -10.61 -52.14 -3.30
CA ALA A 267 -12.03 -52.14 -3.01
C ALA A 267 -12.34 -51.51 -1.65
N SER A 268 -11.43 -51.63 -0.67
CA SER A 268 -11.59 -50.99 0.65
C SER A 268 -11.49 -49.46 0.59
N THR A 269 -10.86 -48.90 -0.45
CA THR A 269 -10.74 -47.43 -0.68
C THR A 269 -11.61 -46.93 -1.84
N ALA A 270 -12.53 -47.78 -2.34
CA ALA A 270 -13.41 -47.48 -3.46
C ALA A 270 -14.16 -46.14 -3.27
N ASN A 271 -14.07 -45.26 -4.26
CA ASN A 271 -14.64 -43.92 -4.25
C ASN A 271 -14.19 -43.01 -3.09
N ARG A 272 -13.12 -43.39 -2.35
CA ARG A 272 -12.49 -42.62 -1.29
C ARG A 272 -11.04 -42.31 -1.70
N LEU A 273 -10.67 -41.05 -1.66
CA LEU A 273 -9.31 -40.59 -1.93
C LEU A 273 -8.47 -40.56 -0.64
N ASN A 274 -7.18 -40.79 -0.77
CA ASN A 274 -6.23 -40.48 0.29
C ASN A 274 -6.17 -38.96 0.50
N ASP A 275 -5.73 -38.54 1.68
CA ASP A 275 -5.61 -37.15 2.04
C ASP A 275 -4.61 -36.42 1.11
N SER A 276 -5.06 -35.30 0.61
CA SER A 276 -4.27 -34.37 -0.26
C SER A 276 -3.68 -33.21 0.54
N ASN A 277 -3.76 -33.21 1.87
CA ASN A 277 -3.25 -32.09 2.67
C ASN A 277 -1.72 -31.97 2.57
N ILE A 278 -1.27 -30.79 2.13
CA ILE A 278 0.14 -30.38 2.03
C ILE A 278 0.38 -29.07 2.78
N GLY A 279 -0.47 -28.73 3.75
CA GLY A 279 -0.45 -27.45 4.46
C GLY A 279 0.85 -27.19 5.25
N ASP A 280 1.58 -28.25 5.61
CA ASP A 280 2.91 -28.18 6.23
C ASP A 280 4.00 -27.69 5.25
N ALA A 281 3.78 -27.84 3.96
CA ALA A 281 4.66 -27.37 2.89
C ALA A 281 4.14 -26.10 2.19
N ARG A 282 3.14 -25.40 2.76
CA ARG A 282 2.55 -24.19 2.21
C ARG A 282 2.49 -23.10 3.26
N THR A 283 2.94 -21.90 2.94
CA THR A 283 2.86 -20.75 3.82
C THR A 283 1.59 -19.94 3.61
N LEU A 284 0.97 -19.52 4.71
CA LEU A 284 -0.03 -18.44 4.76
C LEU A 284 0.65 -17.09 4.81
N LEU A 285 1.71 -16.98 5.64
CA LEU A 285 2.55 -15.80 5.73
C LEU A 285 3.99 -16.22 5.44
N PRO A 286 4.73 -15.49 4.59
CA PRO A 286 6.12 -15.79 4.32
C PRO A 286 7.00 -15.48 5.53
N ARG A 287 8.16 -16.14 5.62
CA ARG A 287 9.26 -15.60 6.42
C ARG A 287 9.71 -14.29 5.79
N THR A 288 9.82 -13.25 6.61
CA THR A 288 10.23 -11.92 6.15
C THR A 288 11.42 -11.41 6.98
N GLU A 289 12.39 -10.81 6.31
CA GLU A 289 13.48 -10.04 6.90
C GLU A 289 13.50 -8.67 6.25
N ARG A 290 13.46 -7.59 7.06
CA ARG A 290 13.42 -6.22 6.55
C ARG A 290 14.36 -5.32 7.32
N LEU A 291 15.12 -4.51 6.58
CA LEU A 291 15.85 -3.35 7.05
C LEU A 291 15.25 -2.12 6.36
N GLU A 292 14.93 -1.10 7.13
CA GLU A 292 14.54 0.20 6.60
C GLU A 292 15.34 1.30 7.30
N VAL A 293 15.86 2.25 6.53
CA VAL A 293 16.55 3.43 7.02
C VAL A 293 15.93 4.64 6.35
N ASN A 294 15.42 5.56 7.13
CA ASN A 294 14.79 6.78 6.64
C ASN A 294 15.43 8.00 7.29
N GLY A 295 15.84 8.97 6.49
CA GLY A 295 16.47 10.21 6.94
C GLY A 295 15.79 11.43 6.31
N THR A 296 15.53 12.47 7.12
CA THR A 296 14.98 13.73 6.66
C THR A 296 15.77 14.89 7.27
N TRP A 297 16.08 15.87 6.44
CA TRP A 297 16.67 17.12 6.85
C TRP A 297 15.95 18.29 6.19
N SER A 298 15.61 19.31 6.97
CA SER A 298 14.97 20.52 6.48
C SER A 298 15.56 21.74 7.16
N LYS A 299 15.74 22.83 6.39
CA LYS A 299 16.28 24.09 6.90
C LYS A 299 15.59 25.28 6.26
N ALA A 300 15.19 26.23 7.12
CA ALA A 300 14.73 27.54 6.69
C ALA A 300 15.92 28.50 6.53
N PHE A 301 16.04 29.11 5.37
CA PHE A 301 17.00 30.17 5.02
C PHE A 301 16.28 31.51 5.06
N GLY A 302 16.02 32.03 6.25
CA GLY A 302 15.16 33.20 6.49
C GLY A 302 13.66 32.85 6.45
N PRO A 303 12.78 33.87 6.46
CA PRO A 303 11.33 33.66 6.57
C PRO A 303 10.68 33.17 5.26
N GLN A 304 11.36 33.32 4.13
CA GLN A 304 10.77 33.11 2.80
C GLN A 304 11.22 31.81 2.12
N THR A 305 12.32 31.20 2.57
CA THR A 305 12.93 30.06 1.86
C THR A 305 13.10 28.87 2.77
N ILE A 306 12.60 27.71 2.35
CA ILE A 306 12.76 26.42 3.04
C ILE A 306 13.25 25.39 2.03
N LEU A 307 14.28 24.63 2.41
CA LEU A 307 14.78 23.47 1.68
C LEU A 307 14.63 22.25 2.57
N SER A 308 14.00 21.20 2.03
CA SER A 308 13.89 19.88 2.66
C SER A 308 14.52 18.83 1.76
N LEU A 309 15.22 17.88 2.36
CA LEU A 309 15.81 16.71 1.72
C LEU A 309 15.40 15.48 2.50
N ASN A 310 15.05 14.40 1.81
CA ASN A 310 14.82 13.10 2.43
C ASN A 310 15.45 11.98 1.61
N ALA A 311 15.79 10.88 2.29
CA ALA A 311 16.28 9.66 1.68
C ALA A 311 15.76 8.46 2.47
N ASN A 312 15.34 7.44 1.74
CA ASN A 312 14.89 6.17 2.30
C ASN A 312 15.60 5.02 1.59
N TYR A 313 16.04 4.04 2.35
CA TYR A 313 16.50 2.76 1.82
C TYR A 313 15.77 1.64 2.55
N ALA A 314 15.19 0.71 1.80
CA ALA A 314 14.58 -0.50 2.35
C ALA A 314 15.10 -1.74 1.61
N LEU A 315 15.44 -2.76 2.38
CA LEU A 315 15.81 -4.09 1.92
C LEU A 315 14.82 -5.07 2.54
N THR A 316 14.13 -5.85 1.69
CA THR A 316 13.14 -6.85 2.14
C THR A 316 13.44 -8.18 1.49
N GLY A 317 13.64 -9.22 2.29
CA GLY A 317 13.73 -10.62 1.88
C GLY A 317 12.48 -11.38 2.30
N ASN A 318 11.89 -12.16 1.38
CA ASN A 318 10.75 -13.01 1.65
C ASN A 318 11.01 -14.44 1.19
N GLU A 319 10.63 -15.43 2.01
CA GLU A 319 10.63 -16.85 1.65
C GLU A 319 9.23 -17.44 1.85
N SER A 320 8.67 -18.01 0.78
CA SER A 320 7.34 -18.65 0.79
C SER A 320 7.43 -20.10 0.35
N LEU A 321 6.75 -21.01 1.05
CA LEU A 321 6.57 -22.40 0.64
C LEU A 321 5.33 -22.52 -0.25
N LEU A 322 5.45 -23.22 -1.37
CA LEU A 322 4.44 -23.33 -2.43
C LEU A 322 3.85 -24.75 -2.57
N GLY A 323 4.12 -25.62 -1.61
CA GLY A 323 3.66 -27.00 -1.59
C GLY A 323 4.71 -28.03 -1.99
N LEU A 324 4.26 -29.24 -2.23
CA LEU A 324 5.11 -30.37 -2.64
C LEU A 324 5.14 -30.54 -4.15
N PRO A 325 6.23 -31.07 -4.71
CA PRO A 325 6.22 -31.53 -6.09
C PRO A 325 5.24 -32.68 -6.28
N GLY A 326 4.48 -32.64 -7.36
CA GLY A 326 3.47 -33.66 -7.65
C GLY A 326 3.16 -33.78 -9.11
N THR A 327 2.67 -34.95 -9.53
CA THR A 327 2.27 -35.22 -10.91
C THR A 327 1.35 -36.44 -11.01
N SER A 328 0.78 -36.61 -12.21
CA SER A 328 -0.01 -37.79 -12.56
C SER A 328 0.75 -38.65 -13.56
N PHE A 329 0.59 -39.96 -13.42
CA PHE A 329 1.18 -41.01 -14.28
C PHE A 329 0.07 -41.84 -14.88
N VAL A 330 0.22 -42.26 -16.15
CA VAL A 330 -0.59 -43.33 -16.72
C VAL A 330 0.03 -44.66 -16.29
N LEU A 331 -0.69 -45.48 -15.59
CA LEU A 331 -0.31 -46.86 -15.26
C LEU A 331 -1.06 -47.81 -16.19
N PRO A 332 -0.35 -48.44 -17.16
CA PRO A 332 -0.98 -49.34 -18.12
C PRO A 332 -1.59 -50.57 -17.42
N GLY A 333 -2.71 -51.01 -17.93
CA GLY A 333 -3.33 -52.26 -17.48
C GLY A 333 -2.48 -53.50 -17.68
N SER A 334 -1.55 -53.45 -18.67
CA SER A 334 -0.55 -54.48 -18.95
C SER A 334 0.69 -54.44 -18.06
N SER A 335 0.82 -53.42 -17.22
CA SER A 335 1.97 -53.30 -16.31
C SER A 335 1.97 -54.44 -15.27
N PRO A 336 3.14 -55.03 -14.99
CA PRO A 336 3.25 -56.09 -13.96
C PRO A 336 2.87 -55.58 -12.55
N PHE A 337 2.80 -54.26 -12.36
CA PHE A 337 2.43 -53.62 -11.09
C PHE A 337 0.94 -53.20 -11.04
N SER A 338 0.21 -53.30 -12.18
CA SER A 338 -1.20 -52.92 -12.26
C SER A 338 -2.12 -54.10 -11.95
N PRO A 339 -2.98 -54.03 -10.88
CA PRO A 339 -3.99 -55.05 -10.67
C PRO A 339 -5.27 -54.81 -11.48
N PHE A 340 -5.39 -53.74 -12.26
CA PHE A 340 -6.65 -53.26 -12.82
C PHE A 340 -7.05 -53.89 -14.17
N GLY A 341 -6.08 -54.40 -14.94
CA GLY A 341 -6.31 -54.94 -16.27
C GLY A 341 -6.70 -53.93 -17.34
N GLN A 342 -6.73 -52.65 -17.00
CA GLN A 342 -6.90 -51.53 -17.93
C GLN A 342 -6.10 -50.31 -17.43
N ASP A 343 -5.87 -49.36 -18.33
CA ASP A 343 -5.09 -48.20 -18.02
C ASP A 343 -5.80 -47.28 -17.04
N VAL A 344 -5.06 -46.79 -16.06
CA VAL A 344 -5.54 -45.88 -15.00
C VAL A 344 -4.58 -44.74 -14.80
N THR A 345 -5.03 -43.66 -14.14
CA THR A 345 -4.19 -42.53 -13.73
C THR A 345 -3.84 -42.66 -12.25
N LEU A 346 -2.53 -42.65 -11.94
CA LEU A 346 -2.01 -42.51 -10.57
C LEU A 346 -1.60 -41.06 -10.38
N SER A 347 -2.16 -40.38 -9.38
CA SER A 347 -1.84 -39.00 -9.03
C SER A 347 -1.20 -38.94 -7.65
N ARG A 348 0.01 -38.37 -7.53
CA ARG A 348 0.77 -38.42 -6.27
C ARG A 348 1.58 -37.14 -6.03
N TYR A 349 1.64 -36.70 -4.77
CA TYR A 349 2.66 -35.81 -4.24
C TYR A 349 3.87 -36.62 -3.76
N PHE A 350 5.04 -35.98 -3.81
CA PHE A 350 6.30 -36.57 -3.35
C PHE A 350 6.82 -35.83 -2.14
N ASP A 351 6.96 -36.54 -1.02
CA ASP A 351 7.63 -36.01 0.16
C ASP A 351 9.12 -35.88 -0.14
N THR A 352 9.59 -34.66 -0.23
CA THR A 352 10.99 -34.35 -0.43
C THR A 352 11.45 -33.38 0.65
N PRO A 353 12.75 -33.40 1.00
CA PRO A 353 13.29 -32.42 1.96
C PRO A 353 13.33 -31.00 1.36
N ARG A 354 12.92 -30.83 0.12
CA ARG A 354 12.89 -29.55 -0.61
C ARG A 354 11.49 -29.30 -1.14
N PRO A 355 10.60 -28.68 -0.34
CA PRO A 355 9.32 -28.20 -0.85
C PRO A 355 9.55 -27.16 -1.97
N LEU A 356 8.53 -26.97 -2.80
CA LEU A 356 8.53 -25.87 -3.75
C LEU A 356 8.51 -24.57 -2.96
N LYS A 357 9.38 -23.62 -3.35
CA LYS A 357 9.48 -22.33 -2.65
C LYS A 357 9.70 -21.17 -3.60
N ARG A 358 9.41 -19.99 -3.11
CA ARG A 358 9.79 -18.72 -3.73
C ARG A 358 10.60 -17.92 -2.73
N ASP A 359 11.77 -17.48 -3.18
CA ASP A 359 12.61 -16.50 -2.51
C ASP A 359 12.53 -15.19 -3.30
N SER A 360 12.32 -14.06 -2.64
CA SER A 360 12.39 -12.75 -3.28
C SER A 360 13.18 -11.77 -2.41
N GLU A 361 14.02 -10.96 -3.07
CA GLU A 361 14.77 -9.87 -2.44
C GLU A 361 14.45 -8.56 -3.16
N THR A 362 14.05 -7.56 -2.39
CA THR A 362 13.65 -6.26 -2.92
C THR A 362 14.49 -5.17 -2.28
N HIS A 363 15.15 -4.35 -3.11
CA HIS A 363 15.89 -3.16 -2.72
C HIS A 363 15.14 -1.93 -3.19
N VAL A 364 14.74 -1.08 -2.28
CA VAL A 364 14.11 0.20 -2.58
C VAL A 364 15.01 1.32 -2.11
N PHE A 365 15.41 2.19 -3.01
CA PHE A 365 16.08 3.45 -2.69
C PHE A 365 15.23 4.60 -3.20
N GLN A 366 14.97 5.57 -2.36
CA GLN A 366 14.20 6.75 -2.73
C GLN A 366 14.83 7.98 -2.10
N THR A 367 14.82 9.09 -2.84
CA THR A 367 15.24 10.40 -2.32
C THR A 367 14.31 11.47 -2.85
N GLY A 368 14.08 12.48 -2.05
CA GLY A 368 13.23 13.61 -2.38
C GLY A 368 13.84 14.93 -1.92
N SER A 369 13.53 15.98 -2.65
CA SER A 369 13.87 17.35 -2.30
C SER A 369 12.67 18.27 -2.51
N THR A 370 12.48 19.22 -1.59
CA THR A 370 11.45 20.25 -1.71
C THR A 370 12.08 21.61 -1.42
N PHE A 371 11.99 22.51 -2.39
CA PHE A 371 12.36 23.91 -2.26
C PHE A 371 11.09 24.75 -2.28
N ASN A 372 10.82 25.47 -1.20
CA ASN A 372 9.72 26.42 -1.10
C ASN A 372 10.27 27.84 -0.97
N HIS A 373 9.75 28.76 -1.77
CA HIS A 373 10.12 30.17 -1.72
C HIS A 373 8.91 31.09 -1.89
N ALA A 374 8.76 32.07 -1.00
CA ALA A 374 7.72 33.09 -1.09
C ALA A 374 8.21 34.27 -1.95
N LEU A 375 7.47 34.59 -3.01
CA LEU A 375 7.72 35.69 -3.96
C LEU A 375 6.62 36.74 -3.82
N GLY A 376 6.67 37.55 -2.78
CA GLY A 376 5.58 38.48 -2.48
C GLY A 376 4.27 37.74 -2.19
N GLY A 377 3.21 38.01 -2.98
CA GLY A 377 1.92 37.30 -2.88
C GLY A 377 1.88 35.92 -3.55
N TRP A 378 3.01 35.44 -4.07
CA TRP A 378 3.13 34.15 -4.74
C TRP A 378 4.02 33.18 -3.95
N ARG A 379 3.73 31.89 -4.05
CA ARG A 379 4.55 30.80 -3.51
C ARG A 379 5.10 29.99 -4.68
N TRP A 380 6.40 29.86 -4.73
CA TRP A 380 7.08 28.99 -5.68
C TRP A 380 7.60 27.75 -4.95
N THR A 381 7.19 26.58 -5.43
CA THR A 381 7.62 25.28 -4.90
C THR A 381 8.22 24.45 -6.01
N VAL A 382 9.42 23.92 -5.78
CA VAL A 382 10.06 22.93 -6.66
C VAL A 382 10.23 21.65 -5.87
N THR A 383 9.71 20.54 -6.41
CA THR A 383 9.90 19.19 -5.85
C THR A 383 10.65 18.32 -6.83
N GLY A 384 11.65 17.59 -6.35
CA GLY A 384 12.38 16.59 -7.13
C GLY A 384 12.38 15.26 -6.37
N ASN A 385 12.06 14.18 -7.06
CA ASN A 385 12.04 12.83 -6.48
C ASN A 385 12.78 11.86 -7.40
N TYR A 386 13.49 10.92 -6.80
CA TYR A 386 14.06 9.77 -7.48
C TYR A 386 13.71 8.51 -6.69
N ALA A 387 13.25 7.49 -7.37
CA ALA A 387 12.96 6.19 -6.81
C ALA A 387 13.61 5.10 -7.67
N ARG A 388 14.27 4.14 -7.03
CA ARG A 388 14.81 2.92 -7.61
C ARG A 388 14.28 1.73 -6.84
N ASN A 389 13.62 0.81 -7.53
CA ASN A 389 13.13 -0.46 -6.98
C ASN A 389 13.70 -1.60 -7.81
N ALA A 390 14.57 -2.41 -7.19
CA ALA A 390 15.12 -3.62 -7.78
C ALA A 390 14.54 -4.82 -7.03
N ASN A 391 13.98 -5.75 -7.76
CA ASN A 391 13.38 -6.97 -7.21
C ASN A 391 13.92 -8.19 -7.95
N ASP A 392 14.49 -9.13 -7.19
CA ASP A 392 14.97 -10.41 -7.67
C ASP A 392 14.11 -11.53 -7.06
N THR A 393 13.64 -12.43 -7.89
CA THR A 393 12.75 -13.53 -7.48
C THR A 393 13.26 -14.84 -8.05
N GLN A 394 13.37 -15.84 -7.19
CA GLN A 394 13.67 -17.21 -7.55
C GLN A 394 12.51 -18.12 -7.15
N THR A 395 11.91 -18.83 -8.12
CA THR A 395 10.80 -19.77 -7.87
C THR A 395 11.21 -21.18 -8.23
N THR A 396 11.17 -22.09 -7.27
CA THR A 396 11.46 -23.51 -7.48
C THR A 396 10.42 -24.10 -8.44
N ARG A 397 10.88 -24.81 -9.45
CA ARG A 397 10.03 -25.53 -10.39
C ARG A 397 9.75 -26.93 -9.86
N ASN A 398 8.70 -27.55 -10.39
CA ASN A 398 8.39 -28.94 -10.11
C ASN A 398 9.57 -29.85 -10.45
N ALA A 399 9.61 -31.06 -9.90
CA ALA A 399 10.62 -32.05 -10.23
C ALA A 399 10.48 -32.53 -11.69
N ASP A 400 11.54 -33.04 -12.24
CA ASP A 400 11.53 -33.73 -13.54
C ASP A 400 11.01 -35.17 -13.36
N PHE A 401 9.80 -35.40 -13.80
CA PHE A 401 9.14 -36.71 -13.75
C PHE A 401 9.30 -37.55 -15.02
N THR A 402 10.09 -37.10 -16.01
CA THR A 402 10.19 -37.72 -17.31
C THR A 402 10.65 -39.18 -17.21
N ALA A 403 11.70 -39.45 -16.48
CA ALA A 403 12.24 -40.81 -16.28
C ALA A 403 11.24 -41.70 -15.49
N LEU A 404 10.60 -41.16 -14.46
CA LEU A 404 9.59 -41.92 -13.71
C LEU A 404 8.37 -42.23 -14.56
N ARG A 405 7.87 -41.31 -15.37
CA ARG A 405 6.76 -41.52 -16.30
C ARG A 405 7.09 -42.59 -17.35
N ALA A 406 8.28 -42.51 -17.93
CA ALA A 406 8.75 -43.51 -18.90
C ALA A 406 8.84 -44.91 -18.25
N GLY A 407 9.40 -45.01 -17.04
CA GLY A 407 9.53 -46.28 -16.32
C GLY A 407 8.20 -46.89 -15.92
N VAL A 408 7.23 -46.09 -15.42
CA VAL A 408 5.87 -46.55 -15.11
C VAL A 408 5.14 -47.04 -16.39
N LEU A 409 5.25 -46.27 -17.48
CA LEU A 409 4.61 -46.62 -18.76
C LEU A 409 5.22 -47.91 -19.36
N ALA A 410 6.53 -48.08 -19.24
CA ALA A 410 7.21 -49.29 -19.69
C ALA A 410 7.04 -50.52 -18.78
N GLY A 411 6.45 -50.36 -17.58
CA GLY A 411 6.32 -51.42 -16.58
C GLY A 411 7.64 -51.83 -15.95
N THR A 412 8.67 -50.98 -15.98
CA THR A 412 9.98 -51.24 -15.37
C THR A 412 10.13 -50.60 -13.98
N THR A 413 9.29 -49.60 -13.68
CA THR A 413 9.28 -48.89 -12.39
C THR A 413 7.97 -49.16 -11.63
N ASN A 414 8.08 -49.66 -10.41
CA ASN A 414 6.94 -49.90 -9.56
C ASN A 414 6.44 -48.59 -8.92
N PRO A 415 5.24 -48.05 -9.27
CA PRO A 415 4.74 -46.80 -8.75
C PRO A 415 4.21 -46.90 -7.31
N PHE A 416 4.12 -48.09 -6.74
CA PHE A 416 3.69 -48.37 -5.38
C PHE A 416 4.86 -48.68 -4.42
N ALA A 417 6.09 -48.73 -4.94
CA ALA A 417 7.27 -48.96 -4.11
C ALA A 417 7.49 -47.82 -3.10
N ALA A 418 8.05 -48.16 -1.94
CA ALA A 418 8.30 -47.18 -0.87
C ALA A 418 9.31 -46.11 -1.28
N ASP A 419 10.26 -46.46 -2.17
CA ASP A 419 11.31 -45.60 -2.70
C ASP A 419 10.90 -44.90 -4.02
N PHE A 420 9.65 -45.03 -4.46
CA PHE A 420 9.15 -44.40 -5.66
C PHE A 420 9.27 -42.86 -5.57
N GLY A 421 10.15 -42.29 -6.35
CA GLY A 421 10.46 -40.86 -6.33
C GLY A 421 11.60 -40.45 -5.39
N ALA A 422 12.32 -41.40 -4.77
CA ALA A 422 13.44 -41.07 -3.86
C ALA A 422 14.59 -40.30 -4.57
N ASN A 423 14.76 -40.51 -5.88
CA ASN A 423 15.83 -39.89 -6.69
C ASN A 423 15.28 -38.86 -7.68
N LEU A 424 14.31 -38.04 -7.28
CA LEU A 424 13.78 -36.98 -8.12
C LEU A 424 14.84 -35.94 -8.43
N LEU A 425 14.97 -35.60 -9.71
CA LEU A 425 15.77 -34.49 -10.19
C LEU A 425 14.89 -33.24 -10.20
N PHE A 426 15.37 -32.17 -9.56
CA PHE A 426 14.67 -30.89 -9.62
C PHE A 426 15.12 -30.10 -10.85
N LEU A 427 14.15 -29.52 -11.54
CA LEU A 427 14.42 -28.58 -12.61
C LEU A 427 15.07 -27.31 -12.04
N ALA A 428 15.90 -26.65 -12.86
CA ALA A 428 16.46 -25.36 -12.48
C ALA A 428 15.32 -24.37 -12.18
N PRO A 429 15.44 -23.52 -11.13
CA PRO A 429 14.40 -22.59 -10.74
C PRO A 429 14.13 -21.56 -11.82
N ASP A 430 12.92 -21.03 -11.88
CA ASP A 430 12.60 -19.84 -12.65
C ASP A 430 13.22 -18.63 -11.92
N LEU A 431 13.92 -17.78 -12.69
CA LEU A 431 14.50 -16.53 -12.19
C LEU A 431 13.75 -15.36 -12.84
N ALA A 432 13.45 -14.35 -12.06
CA ALA A 432 12.87 -13.11 -12.56
C ALA A 432 13.50 -11.93 -11.83
N SER A 433 13.96 -10.96 -12.58
CA SER A 433 14.48 -9.70 -12.05
C SER A 433 13.73 -8.52 -12.65
N SER A 434 13.57 -7.45 -11.87
CA SER A 434 13.04 -6.19 -12.37
C SER A 434 13.73 -5.01 -11.72
N LEU A 435 14.07 -4.02 -12.52
CA LEU A 435 14.60 -2.74 -12.08
C LEU A 435 13.66 -1.64 -12.57
N ASN A 436 12.92 -1.05 -11.64
CA ASN A 436 12.07 0.09 -11.90
C ASN A 436 12.74 1.37 -11.35
N GLN A 437 12.86 2.39 -12.19
CA GLN A 437 13.41 3.69 -11.82
C GLN A 437 12.42 4.78 -12.23
N ASN A 438 12.19 5.72 -11.34
CA ASN A 438 11.32 6.87 -11.56
C ASN A 438 12.03 8.15 -11.12
N MET A 439 12.06 9.14 -11.99
CA MET A 439 12.52 10.50 -11.71
C MET A 439 11.35 11.44 -11.95
N ASP A 440 11.08 12.31 -11.00
CA ASP A 440 10.03 13.33 -11.08
C ASP A 440 10.60 14.69 -10.66
N LEU A 441 10.36 15.70 -11.48
CA LEU A 441 10.67 17.10 -11.19
C LEU A 441 9.43 17.93 -11.45
N ARG A 442 8.97 18.68 -10.45
CA ARG A 442 7.79 19.53 -10.57
C ARG A 442 8.04 20.92 -10.00
N SER A 443 7.69 21.93 -10.76
CA SER A 443 7.67 23.35 -10.35
C SER A 443 6.22 23.82 -10.27
N THR A 444 5.84 24.46 -9.17
CA THR A 444 4.50 25.00 -8.94
C THR A 444 4.61 26.44 -8.48
N LEU A 445 3.89 27.34 -9.14
CA LEU A 445 3.76 28.75 -8.77
C LEU A 445 2.29 29.03 -8.48
N ALA A 446 1.96 29.35 -7.22
CA ALA A 446 0.59 29.58 -6.77
C ALA A 446 0.49 30.93 -6.04
N GLY A 447 -0.58 31.67 -6.26
CA GLY A 447 -0.80 32.94 -5.58
C GLY A 447 -2.02 33.71 -6.04
N THR A 448 -2.23 34.87 -5.42
CA THR A 448 -3.31 35.80 -5.76
C THR A 448 -2.93 36.61 -6.99
N ALA A 449 -3.65 36.43 -8.08
CA ALA A 449 -3.44 37.16 -9.33
C ALA A 449 -4.09 38.55 -9.33
N LEU A 450 -5.32 38.63 -8.79
CA LEU A 450 -6.11 39.86 -8.72
C LEU A 450 -6.88 39.89 -7.40
N LYS A 451 -7.02 41.06 -6.82
CA LYS A 451 -7.91 41.31 -5.68
C LYS A 451 -9.18 41.98 -6.19
N LEU A 452 -10.30 41.27 -6.09
CA LEU A 452 -11.61 41.79 -6.46
C LEU A 452 -12.37 42.20 -5.20
N PRO A 453 -13.38 43.08 -5.29
CA PRO A 453 -14.27 43.36 -4.16
C PRO A 453 -15.02 42.12 -3.65
N THR A 454 -15.14 41.09 -4.50
CA THR A 454 -15.81 39.82 -4.21
C THR A 454 -14.88 38.78 -3.57
N GLY A 455 -13.57 39.01 -3.55
CA GLY A 455 -12.53 38.12 -3.02
C GLY A 455 -11.32 38.04 -3.95
N ASP A 456 -10.35 37.24 -3.55
CA ASP A 456 -9.08 37.08 -4.26
C ASP A 456 -9.18 36.05 -5.39
N VAL A 457 -8.74 36.42 -6.60
CA VAL A 457 -8.56 35.46 -7.72
C VAL A 457 -7.28 34.67 -7.50
N GLN A 458 -7.40 33.38 -7.28
CA GLN A 458 -6.27 32.47 -7.08
C GLN A 458 -5.88 31.82 -8.41
N LEU A 459 -4.58 31.84 -8.71
CA LEU A 459 -4.01 31.13 -9.86
C LEU A 459 -2.90 30.20 -9.40
N THR A 460 -2.84 29.03 -10.02
CA THR A 460 -1.75 28.07 -9.83
C THR A 460 -1.29 27.55 -11.19
N PHE A 461 -0.01 27.67 -11.45
CA PHE A 461 0.68 27.09 -12.60
C PHE A 461 1.56 25.95 -12.11
N ALA A 462 1.47 24.79 -12.73
CA ALA A 462 2.39 23.69 -12.47
C ALA A 462 2.98 23.17 -13.79
N SER A 463 4.26 22.85 -13.74
CA SER A 463 5.00 22.22 -14.83
C SER A 463 5.86 21.12 -14.26
N GLY A 464 5.86 19.96 -14.90
CA GLY A 464 6.60 18.79 -14.43
C GLY A 464 7.22 18.00 -15.56
N PHE A 465 8.24 17.26 -15.20
CA PHE A 465 8.89 16.25 -16.03
C PHE A 465 9.02 14.96 -15.24
N THR A 466 8.53 13.86 -15.81
CA THR A 466 8.69 12.53 -15.21
C THR A 466 9.39 11.62 -16.21
N ARG A 467 10.38 10.87 -15.74
CA ARG A 467 11.01 9.79 -16.50
C ARG A 467 10.86 8.48 -15.76
N GLN A 468 10.26 7.50 -16.42
CA GLN A 468 10.08 6.14 -15.91
C GLN A 468 10.88 5.17 -16.78
N MET A 469 11.54 4.22 -16.13
CA MET A 469 12.35 3.20 -16.78
C MET A 469 12.08 1.87 -16.09
N LEU A 470 11.80 0.85 -16.88
CA LEU A 470 11.64 -0.52 -16.41
C LEU A 470 12.52 -1.44 -17.27
N ASP A 471 13.42 -2.14 -16.60
CA ASP A 471 14.16 -3.26 -17.16
C ASP A 471 13.72 -4.51 -16.42
N SER A 472 13.25 -5.52 -17.13
CA SER A 472 12.89 -6.81 -16.54
C SER A 472 13.44 -7.96 -17.36
N GLU A 473 13.88 -8.98 -16.66
CA GLU A 473 14.42 -10.21 -17.23
C GLU A 473 13.73 -11.40 -16.58
N THR A 474 13.38 -12.39 -17.39
CA THR A 474 12.86 -13.67 -16.92
C THR A 474 13.64 -14.80 -17.58
N TRP A 475 14.25 -15.67 -16.77
CA TRP A 475 14.83 -16.91 -17.25
C TRP A 475 13.96 -18.09 -16.84
N ARG A 476 13.52 -18.88 -17.80
CA ARG A 476 12.69 -20.05 -17.59
C ARG A 476 12.98 -21.15 -18.60
N SER A 477 13.27 -22.35 -18.13
CA SER A 477 13.51 -23.53 -19.00
C SER A 477 14.58 -23.30 -20.06
N GLY A 478 15.62 -22.52 -19.77
CA GLY A 478 16.68 -22.19 -20.75
C GLY A 478 16.33 -21.04 -21.70
N VAL A 479 15.16 -20.41 -21.53
CA VAL A 479 14.74 -19.25 -22.33
C VAL A 479 14.81 -18.01 -21.48
N THR A 480 15.53 -17.01 -21.97
CA THR A 480 15.53 -15.66 -21.40
C THR A 480 14.57 -14.76 -22.16
N THR A 481 13.81 -13.97 -21.44
CA THR A 481 12.94 -12.94 -22.02
C THR A 481 13.25 -11.61 -21.32
N ASP A 482 13.64 -10.62 -22.12
CA ASP A 482 14.01 -9.28 -21.65
C ASP A 482 12.97 -8.26 -22.11
N ILE A 483 12.55 -7.36 -21.23
CA ILE A 483 11.68 -6.23 -21.54
C ILE A 483 12.36 -4.97 -21.01
N SER A 484 12.50 -3.98 -21.87
CA SER A 484 13.06 -2.67 -21.50
C SER A 484 12.10 -1.59 -21.98
N LEU A 485 11.49 -0.89 -21.05
CA LEU A 485 10.53 0.18 -21.30
C LEU A 485 11.04 1.50 -20.77
N ARG A 486 10.80 2.56 -21.50
CA ARG A 486 11.17 3.94 -21.15
C ARG A 486 10.01 4.86 -21.47
N ARG A 487 9.61 5.68 -20.50
CA ARG A 487 8.60 6.70 -20.68
C ARG A 487 9.11 8.04 -20.15
N ASN A 488 9.04 9.06 -20.99
CA ASN A 488 9.17 10.45 -20.58
C ASN A 488 7.78 11.07 -20.63
N ASN A 489 7.46 11.90 -19.66
CA ASN A 489 6.20 12.65 -19.60
C ASN A 489 6.52 14.10 -19.23
N MET A 490 6.10 15.04 -20.08
CA MET A 490 6.04 16.45 -19.75
C MET A 490 4.60 16.82 -19.44
N ASN A 491 4.37 17.42 -18.28
CA ASN A 491 3.03 17.81 -17.86
C ASN A 491 2.98 19.28 -17.48
N HIS A 492 1.88 19.93 -17.87
CA HIS A 492 1.61 21.33 -17.55
C HIS A 492 0.16 21.44 -17.11
N SER A 493 -0.11 22.23 -16.08
CA SER A 493 -1.47 22.51 -15.64
C SER A 493 -1.64 23.94 -15.16
N VAL A 494 -2.85 24.45 -15.33
CA VAL A 494 -3.30 25.74 -14.83
C VAL A 494 -4.58 25.52 -14.06
N ASN A 495 -4.64 26.03 -12.84
CA ASN A 495 -5.83 26.06 -12.02
C ASN A 495 -6.18 27.51 -11.72
N ALA A 496 -7.46 27.87 -11.79
CA ALA A 496 -7.97 29.19 -11.47
C ALA A 496 -9.20 29.07 -10.57
N GLU A 497 -9.30 29.94 -9.57
CA GLU A 497 -10.48 30.14 -8.75
C GLU A 497 -10.90 31.61 -8.82
N LEU A 498 -12.17 31.84 -9.17
CA LEU A 498 -12.73 33.17 -9.36
C LEU A 498 -13.94 33.34 -8.44
N PRO A 499 -13.87 34.19 -7.39
CA PRO A 499 -15.04 34.58 -6.61
C PRO A 499 -15.91 35.54 -7.43
N LEU A 500 -17.17 35.15 -7.68
CA LEU A 500 -18.11 35.94 -8.48
C LEU A 500 -18.91 36.92 -7.62
N THR A 501 -19.32 36.50 -6.41
CA THR A 501 -20.03 37.33 -5.46
C THR A 501 -19.47 37.14 -4.05
N GLY A 502 -19.35 38.23 -3.31
CA GLY A 502 -19.01 38.24 -1.89
C GLY A 502 -20.22 38.58 -1.05
N ARG A 503 -20.32 38.03 0.14
CA ARG A 503 -21.50 38.13 1.02
C ARG A 503 -21.82 39.57 1.42
N ASP A 504 -20.81 40.39 1.55
CA ASP A 504 -20.90 41.77 2.04
C ASP A 504 -20.92 42.80 0.88
N PHE A 505 -20.99 42.35 -0.38
CA PHE A 505 -20.91 43.23 -1.52
C PHE A 505 -21.97 42.92 -2.61
N GLY A 506 -22.75 43.92 -2.97
CA GLY A 506 -23.66 43.89 -4.11
C GLY A 506 -24.71 42.78 -4.08
N LEU A 507 -24.83 42.04 -5.15
CA LEU A 507 -25.78 40.93 -5.29
C LEU A 507 -25.52 39.80 -4.28
N GLY A 508 -24.29 39.62 -3.83
CA GLY A 508 -23.92 38.58 -2.87
C GLY A 508 -24.59 38.70 -1.51
N ALA A 509 -24.95 39.90 -1.10
CA ALA A 509 -25.74 40.14 0.11
C ALA A 509 -27.16 39.50 0.06
N VAL A 510 -27.68 39.27 -1.16
CA VAL A 510 -29.02 38.69 -1.38
C VAL A 510 -28.97 37.21 -1.76
N ILE A 511 -28.05 36.85 -2.66
CA ILE A 511 -27.97 35.48 -3.23
C ILE A 511 -26.89 34.62 -2.64
N GLY A 512 -26.07 35.16 -1.71
CA GLY A 512 -24.94 34.47 -1.10
C GLY A 512 -23.68 34.52 -1.95
N GLU A 513 -22.68 33.72 -1.55
CA GLU A 513 -21.37 33.64 -2.21
C GLU A 513 -21.42 32.65 -3.37
N TRP A 514 -20.88 33.07 -4.50
CA TRP A 514 -20.65 32.23 -5.66
C TRP A 514 -19.18 32.26 -6.03
N SER A 515 -18.58 31.11 -6.26
CA SER A 515 -17.26 30.99 -6.86
C SER A 515 -17.25 29.92 -7.95
N VAL A 516 -16.39 30.15 -8.95
CA VAL A 516 -16.14 29.21 -10.05
C VAL A 516 -14.69 28.83 -9.98
N ASN A 517 -14.40 27.54 -10.11
CA ASN A 517 -13.04 27.06 -10.32
C ASN A 517 -12.93 26.28 -11.62
N GLY A 518 -11.74 26.30 -12.20
CA GLY A 518 -11.45 25.56 -13.42
C GLY A 518 -10.00 25.10 -13.42
N ASN A 519 -9.76 23.90 -13.94
CA ASN A 519 -8.43 23.40 -14.21
C ASN A 519 -8.34 22.81 -15.61
N ILE A 520 -7.18 22.97 -16.21
CA ILE A 520 -6.80 22.29 -17.43
C ILE A 520 -5.38 21.78 -17.26
N GLY A 521 -5.15 20.52 -17.63
CA GLY A 521 -3.88 19.85 -17.61
C GLY A 521 -3.60 19.17 -18.95
N TYR A 522 -2.35 19.11 -19.29
CA TYR A 522 -1.84 18.52 -20.51
C TYR A 522 -0.59 17.70 -20.16
N SER A 523 -0.53 16.46 -20.62
CA SER A 523 0.59 15.54 -20.44
C SER A 523 1.01 14.97 -21.78
N ASP A 524 2.28 15.08 -22.13
CA ASP A 524 2.85 14.51 -23.35
C ASP A 524 3.75 13.32 -22.99
N LEU A 525 3.26 12.13 -23.28
CA LEU A 525 3.94 10.86 -23.00
C LEU A 525 4.62 10.35 -24.27
N SER A 526 5.88 9.96 -24.15
CA SER A 526 6.69 9.46 -25.27
C SER A 526 6.15 8.21 -25.94
N ASP A 527 5.28 7.43 -25.27
CA ASP A 527 4.72 6.14 -25.71
C ASP A 527 3.20 6.14 -25.92
N PHE A 528 2.46 7.04 -25.27
CA PHE A 528 1.01 7.15 -25.37
C PHE A 528 0.53 8.49 -25.96
N GLY A 529 1.47 9.39 -26.30
CA GLY A 529 1.14 10.71 -26.86
C GLY A 529 0.50 11.63 -25.82
N THR A 530 -0.36 12.52 -26.32
CA THR A 530 -0.98 13.58 -25.51
C THR A 530 -2.19 13.08 -24.75
N LEU A 531 -2.21 13.31 -23.46
CA LEU A 531 -3.33 13.06 -22.55
C LEU A 531 -3.81 14.39 -21.96
N MET A 532 -5.11 14.54 -21.82
CA MET A 532 -5.73 15.75 -21.31
C MET A 532 -6.47 15.51 -20.00
N GLU A 533 -6.37 16.49 -19.11
CA GLU A 533 -7.13 16.57 -17.88
C GLU A 533 -7.84 17.92 -17.84
N TYR A 534 -9.12 17.93 -17.49
CA TYR A 534 -9.88 19.16 -17.31
C TYR A 534 -10.91 19.04 -16.20
N GLY A 535 -11.22 20.16 -15.58
CA GLY A 535 -12.26 20.25 -14.57
C GLY A 535 -12.89 21.64 -14.53
N ALA A 536 -14.15 21.69 -14.17
CA ALA A 536 -14.86 22.91 -13.85
C ALA A 536 -15.76 22.66 -12.63
N GLY A 537 -15.78 23.62 -11.72
CA GLY A 537 -16.60 23.55 -10.50
C GLY A 537 -17.29 24.87 -10.23
N LEU A 538 -18.48 24.76 -9.64
CA LEU A 538 -19.28 25.87 -9.17
C LEU A 538 -19.59 25.63 -7.69
N ARG A 539 -19.31 26.63 -6.85
CA ARG A 539 -19.68 26.65 -5.44
C ARG A 539 -20.68 27.77 -5.20
N TRP A 540 -21.74 27.44 -4.47
CA TRP A 540 -22.76 28.39 -4.03
C TRP A 540 -23.00 28.23 -2.54
N ALA A 541 -22.81 29.29 -1.77
CA ALA A 541 -23.10 29.36 -0.35
C ALA A 541 -24.15 30.44 -0.08
N PRO A 542 -25.47 30.09 -0.15
CA PRO A 542 -26.55 31.03 0.13
C PRO A 542 -26.56 31.53 1.57
N ALA A 543 -26.09 30.71 2.50
CA ALA A 543 -25.96 31.03 3.91
C ALA A 543 -24.60 30.53 4.43
N ARG A 544 -24.14 31.01 5.61
CA ARG A 544 -22.84 30.59 6.22
C ARG A 544 -22.82 29.09 6.53
N ASN A 545 -23.97 28.53 6.80
CA ASN A 545 -24.18 27.16 7.23
C ASN A 545 -24.73 26.24 6.13
N LEU A 546 -24.82 26.71 4.88
CA LEU A 546 -25.32 25.93 3.73
C LEU A 546 -24.45 26.18 2.51
N THR A 547 -23.89 25.10 1.94
CA THR A 547 -23.06 25.17 0.74
C THR A 547 -23.46 24.09 -0.25
N PHE A 548 -23.61 24.48 -1.52
CA PHE A 548 -23.80 23.59 -2.66
C PHE A 548 -22.56 23.64 -3.55
N GLN A 549 -22.17 22.49 -4.08
CA GLN A 549 -21.07 22.38 -5.03
C GLN A 549 -21.45 21.45 -6.16
N ALA A 550 -21.09 21.84 -7.37
CA ALA A 550 -21.23 21.01 -8.57
C ALA A 550 -19.91 21.02 -9.31
N SER A 551 -19.37 19.87 -9.66
CA SER A 551 -18.13 19.78 -10.43
C SER A 551 -18.21 18.68 -11.50
N ILE A 552 -17.55 18.95 -12.62
CA ILE A 552 -17.29 17.99 -13.68
C ILE A 552 -15.79 17.89 -13.88
N THR A 553 -15.28 16.67 -13.95
CA THR A 553 -13.88 16.40 -14.24
C THR A 553 -13.77 15.34 -15.33
N GLY A 554 -12.77 15.49 -16.20
CA GLY A 554 -12.41 14.49 -17.20
C GLY A 554 -10.92 14.27 -17.17
N ASP A 555 -10.50 13.02 -17.21
CA ASP A 555 -9.10 12.62 -17.23
C ASP A 555 -8.83 11.46 -18.19
N GLU A 556 -7.66 11.49 -18.80
CA GLU A 556 -7.12 10.45 -19.64
C GLU A 556 -5.85 9.91 -18.98
N ASN A 557 -5.73 8.59 -18.87
CA ASN A 557 -4.60 7.95 -18.19
C ASN A 557 -3.99 6.85 -19.06
N ALA A 558 -2.67 6.76 -19.10
CA ALA A 558 -1.94 5.64 -19.67
C ALA A 558 -1.74 4.53 -18.63
N PRO A 559 -1.66 3.25 -19.03
CA PRO A 559 -1.27 2.16 -18.15
C PRO A 559 0.10 2.44 -17.51
N GLY A 560 0.27 2.01 -16.27
CA GLY A 560 1.57 2.09 -15.59
C GLY A 560 2.63 1.26 -16.31
N ILE A 561 3.89 1.73 -16.33
CA ILE A 561 5.00 1.04 -17.01
C ILE A 561 5.20 -0.40 -16.49
N GLY A 562 4.97 -0.64 -15.20
CA GLY A 562 4.99 -1.98 -14.60
C GLY A 562 3.84 -2.87 -15.07
N GLN A 563 2.65 -2.30 -15.32
CA GLN A 563 1.51 -3.06 -15.89
C GLN A 563 1.79 -3.51 -17.31
N LEU A 564 2.64 -2.78 -18.04
CA LEU A 564 3.03 -3.14 -19.41
C LEU A 564 4.18 -4.15 -19.45
N GLY A 565 5.13 -4.10 -18.51
CA GLY A 565 6.40 -4.80 -18.68
C GLY A 565 6.95 -5.55 -17.47
N ASN A 566 6.20 -5.72 -16.36
CA ASN A 566 6.68 -6.54 -15.25
C ASN A 566 6.97 -7.99 -15.69
N PRO A 567 7.97 -8.66 -15.11
CA PRO A 567 8.34 -10.01 -15.47
C PRO A 567 7.20 -11.00 -15.17
N ASN A 568 7.08 -12.04 -16.02
CA ASN A 568 6.09 -13.09 -15.80
C ASN A 568 6.54 -14.04 -14.69
N LEU A 569 5.76 -14.11 -13.62
CA LEU A 569 5.95 -15.01 -12.49
C LEU A 569 4.92 -16.14 -12.55
N VAL A 570 5.37 -17.39 -12.36
CA VAL A 570 4.48 -18.54 -12.22
C VAL A 570 4.45 -18.99 -10.79
N THR A 571 3.27 -19.00 -10.19
CA THR A 571 3.04 -19.49 -8.83
C THR A 571 2.35 -20.86 -8.93
N PRO A 572 3.02 -21.96 -8.58
CA PRO A 572 2.43 -23.28 -8.58
C PRO A 572 1.49 -23.47 -7.40
N ASN A 573 0.60 -24.46 -7.52
CA ASN A 573 -0.27 -24.94 -6.45
C ASN A 573 -1.17 -23.85 -5.82
N VAL A 574 -1.67 -22.91 -6.61
CA VAL A 574 -2.64 -21.92 -6.10
C VAL A 574 -4.01 -22.57 -6.01
N ALA A 575 -4.58 -22.60 -4.80
CA ALA A 575 -5.93 -23.12 -4.59
C ALA A 575 -6.96 -22.18 -5.27
N THR A 576 -7.77 -22.73 -6.15
CA THR A 576 -8.81 -21.99 -6.89
C THR A 576 -10.07 -22.82 -6.96
N TYR A 577 -11.22 -22.19 -6.73
CA TYR A 577 -12.51 -22.85 -6.86
C TYR A 577 -13.04 -22.76 -8.29
N ASP A 578 -13.29 -23.92 -8.93
CA ASP A 578 -13.92 -24.02 -10.24
C ASP A 578 -15.45 -24.02 -10.08
N PHE A 579 -16.08 -22.90 -10.35
CA PHE A 579 -17.54 -22.75 -10.25
C PHE A 579 -18.29 -23.64 -11.26
N THR A 580 -17.66 -24.05 -12.38
CA THR A 580 -18.28 -24.89 -13.40
C THR A 580 -18.39 -26.34 -12.92
N ARG A 581 -17.36 -26.81 -12.20
CA ARG A 581 -17.28 -28.19 -11.69
C ARG A 581 -17.68 -28.32 -10.24
N GLY A 582 -17.79 -27.20 -9.49
CA GLY A 582 -18.11 -27.18 -8.08
C GLY A 582 -17.02 -27.77 -7.19
N GLU A 583 -15.75 -27.68 -7.61
CA GLU A 583 -14.61 -28.25 -6.90
C GLU A 583 -13.44 -27.27 -6.77
N SER A 584 -12.62 -27.44 -5.72
CA SER A 584 -11.37 -26.71 -5.58
C SER A 584 -10.23 -27.46 -6.26
N LEU A 585 -9.42 -26.72 -7.02
CA LEU A 585 -8.27 -27.24 -7.76
C LEU A 585 -7.01 -26.45 -7.40
N PHE A 586 -5.86 -27.10 -7.49
CA PHE A 586 -4.57 -26.42 -7.47
C PHE A 586 -4.12 -26.15 -8.91
N ILE A 587 -3.94 -24.87 -9.22
CA ILE A 587 -3.54 -24.42 -10.57
C ILE A 587 -2.22 -23.65 -10.51
N ASN A 588 -1.58 -23.50 -11.66
CA ASN A 588 -0.48 -22.55 -11.82
C ASN A 588 -1.07 -21.20 -12.21
N VAL A 589 -0.81 -20.17 -11.42
CA VAL A 589 -1.20 -18.79 -11.72
C VAL A 589 -0.01 -18.07 -12.35
N ILE A 590 -0.24 -17.40 -13.47
CA ILE A 590 0.74 -16.57 -14.16
C ILE A 590 0.35 -15.11 -13.92
N THR A 591 1.28 -14.33 -13.39
CA THR A 591 1.15 -12.88 -13.20
C THR A 591 2.30 -12.16 -13.88
N GLY A 592 2.07 -10.96 -14.41
CA GLY A 592 3.11 -10.19 -15.09
C GLY A 592 2.55 -8.99 -15.83
N GLY A 593 3.37 -8.34 -16.64
CA GLY A 593 2.97 -7.23 -17.50
C GLY A 593 2.17 -7.66 -18.72
N ASN A 594 1.31 -6.78 -19.19
CA ASN A 594 0.57 -6.94 -20.44
C ASN A 594 0.82 -5.74 -21.37
N PRO A 595 1.65 -5.88 -22.41
CA PRO A 595 1.98 -4.79 -23.33
C PRO A 595 0.80 -4.36 -24.22
N ALA A 596 -0.30 -5.11 -24.26
CA ALA A 596 -1.48 -4.79 -25.03
C ALA A 596 -2.49 -3.89 -24.30
N LEU A 597 -2.18 -3.43 -23.10
CA LEU A 597 -3.03 -2.49 -22.37
C LEU A 597 -3.12 -1.15 -23.09
N ILE A 598 -4.32 -0.59 -23.12
CA ILE A 598 -4.63 0.71 -23.73
C ILE A 598 -4.91 1.76 -22.64
N GLY A 599 -4.83 3.05 -23.01
CA GLY A 599 -5.21 4.13 -22.13
C GLY A 599 -6.69 4.12 -21.77
N GLU A 600 -7.02 4.64 -20.60
CA GLU A 600 -8.39 4.84 -20.14
C GLU A 600 -8.81 6.31 -20.22
N LYS A 601 -10.11 6.55 -20.43
CA LYS A 601 -10.74 7.86 -20.34
C LYS A 601 -11.85 7.80 -19.33
N ARG A 602 -11.90 8.81 -18.48
CA ARG A 602 -12.89 8.88 -17.41
C ARG A 602 -13.54 10.27 -17.38
N ARG A 603 -14.81 10.30 -17.02
CA ARG A 603 -15.54 11.54 -16.82
C ARG A 603 -16.46 11.41 -15.61
N ASP A 604 -16.31 12.33 -14.66
CA ASP A 604 -17.04 12.30 -13.39
C ASP A 604 -17.88 13.58 -13.23
N LEU A 605 -19.12 13.42 -12.75
CA LEU A 605 -19.99 14.49 -12.28
C LEU A 605 -20.21 14.31 -10.78
N ILE A 606 -19.97 15.36 -10.02
CA ILE A 606 -20.08 15.35 -8.55
C ILE A 606 -20.97 16.51 -8.13
N LEU A 607 -22.00 16.22 -7.31
CA LEU A 607 -22.84 17.21 -6.68
C LEU A 607 -22.80 17.01 -5.17
N ASN A 608 -22.48 18.05 -4.42
CA ASN A 608 -22.46 18.03 -2.96
C ASN A 608 -23.35 19.12 -2.39
N ALA A 609 -23.97 18.83 -1.25
CA ALA A 609 -24.65 19.80 -0.40
C ALA A 609 -24.25 19.55 1.05
N ASN A 610 -23.79 20.59 1.73
CA ASN A 610 -23.42 20.56 3.15
C ASN A 610 -24.28 21.56 3.90
N TRP A 611 -24.92 21.10 4.97
CA TRP A 611 -25.79 21.93 5.80
C TRP A 611 -25.51 21.70 7.29
N ASN A 612 -25.10 22.77 7.97
CA ASN A 612 -24.81 22.78 9.41
C ASN A 612 -25.76 23.81 10.09
N PRO A 613 -27.02 23.44 10.37
CA PRO A 613 -28.01 24.39 10.88
C PRO A 613 -27.65 24.93 12.26
N ASP A 614 -27.68 26.26 12.44
CA ASP A 614 -27.33 26.92 13.70
C ASP A 614 -28.29 26.58 14.85
N PHE A 615 -29.51 26.11 14.52
CA PHE A 615 -30.55 25.78 15.51
C PHE A 615 -30.41 24.36 16.10
N ILE A 616 -29.53 23.52 15.57
CA ILE A 616 -29.21 22.19 16.12
C ILE A 616 -27.69 22.14 16.34
N LYS A 617 -27.30 22.19 17.60
CA LYS A 617 -25.88 22.14 17.97
C LYS A 617 -25.28 20.80 17.56
N ASP A 618 -24.06 20.84 17.02
CA ASP A 618 -23.26 19.67 16.62
C ASP A 618 -23.92 18.77 15.54
N PHE A 619 -24.88 19.32 14.78
CA PHE A 619 -25.52 18.62 13.67
C PHE A 619 -24.93 19.06 12.32
N ALA A 620 -24.51 18.09 11.50
CA ALA A 620 -24.06 18.30 10.13
C ALA A 620 -24.75 17.29 9.20
N LEU A 621 -25.34 17.78 8.11
CA LEU A 621 -25.90 16.96 7.05
C LEU A 621 -25.09 17.15 5.78
N GLN A 622 -24.57 16.05 5.24
CA GLN A 622 -23.85 16.03 3.98
C GLN A 622 -24.60 15.13 2.98
N PHE A 623 -24.88 15.65 1.82
CA PHE A 623 -25.40 14.90 0.68
C PHE A 623 -24.38 14.92 -0.45
N SER A 624 -24.10 13.75 -1.05
CA SER A 624 -23.19 13.61 -2.18
C SER A 624 -23.79 12.71 -3.25
N TYR A 625 -23.75 13.16 -4.50
CA TYR A 625 -24.13 12.39 -5.67
C TYR A 625 -22.95 12.28 -6.62
N PHE A 626 -22.67 11.06 -7.05
CA PHE A 626 -21.57 10.74 -7.97
C PHE A 626 -22.11 10.03 -9.20
N LYS A 627 -21.63 10.45 -10.37
CA LYS A 627 -21.87 9.76 -11.63
C LYS A 627 -20.54 9.63 -12.36
N ASN A 628 -20.11 8.40 -12.61
CA ASN A 628 -18.88 8.06 -13.34
C ASN A 628 -19.25 7.46 -14.69
N ASN A 629 -18.52 7.84 -15.74
CA ASN A 629 -18.62 7.28 -17.10
C ASN A 629 -17.26 6.91 -17.63
#